data_165c49deecad4a5fcd7aeaf947dedb75
#
_entry.id   165c49deecad4a5fcd7aeaf947dedb75
#
_cell.length_a   1.000
_cell.length_b   1.000
_cell.length_c   1.000
_cell.angle_alpha   90.00
_cell.angle_beta   90.00
_cell.angle_gamma   90.00
#
_symmetry.space_group_name_H-M   'P 1'
#
loop_
_entity.id
_entity.type
_entity.pdbx_description
1 polymer ?
#
loop_
_entity_poly.entity_id
_entity_poly.type
_entity_poly.pdbx_seq_one_letter_code
_entity_poly.pdbx_strand_id
1 'polypeptide(L)'
;MKKGFTLIEVLVSLIILSMIAVISSNILQSSLETERLSSDRLQSARKLNFSSITLKRDIRQIINVPLRDFYGNQINGTFIGNNTDNIMTFNTKIKSISNDISPIKRVEYQLDGNKL
;
A
#
# COMPACT_ATOMS: atom_id res chain seq x y z
N MET A 1 -46.63 -35.21 37.12
CA MET A 1 -47.43 -34.38 36.21
C MET A 1 -46.59 -33.93 35.05
N LYS A 2 -46.95 -34.29 33.85
CA LYS A 2 -46.31 -33.74 32.65
C LYS A 2 -46.84 -32.32 32.41
N LYS A 3 -46.03 -31.31 32.66
CA LYS A 3 -46.38 -29.94 32.33
C LYS A 3 -46.00 -29.72 30.85
N GLY A 4 -47.00 -29.46 30.01
CA GLY A 4 -46.79 -29.07 28.63
C GLY A 4 -46.40 -27.60 28.56
N PHE A 5 -45.65 -27.22 27.52
CA PHE A 5 -45.35 -25.82 27.23
C PHE A 5 -46.63 -25.05 26.92
N THR A 6 -46.75 -23.85 27.46
CA THR A 6 -47.87 -22.96 27.15
C THR A 6 -47.60 -22.22 25.86
N LEU A 7 -48.64 -21.84 25.10
CA LEU A 7 -48.51 -21.07 23.86
C LEU A 7 -47.78 -19.75 24.08
N ILE A 8 -48.01 -19.11 25.23
CA ILE A 8 -47.35 -17.83 25.58
C ILE A 8 -45.83 -18.01 25.79
N GLU A 9 -45.42 -19.13 26.35
CA GLU A 9 -44.01 -19.44 26.59
C GLU A 9 -43.25 -19.63 25.28
N VAL A 10 -43.87 -20.27 24.30
CA VAL A 10 -43.29 -20.40 22.94
C VAL A 10 -43.22 -19.04 22.25
N LEU A 11 -44.26 -18.20 22.36
CA LEU A 11 -44.23 -16.86 21.78
C LEU A 11 -43.14 -15.98 22.38
N VAL A 12 -42.98 -15.98 23.70
CA VAL A 12 -41.92 -15.23 24.37
C VAL A 12 -40.53 -15.70 23.93
N SER A 13 -40.34 -17.01 23.85
CA SER A 13 -39.09 -17.61 23.40
C SER A 13 -38.74 -17.19 21.95
N LEU A 14 -39.71 -17.15 21.04
CA LEU A 14 -39.53 -16.71 19.67
C LEU A 14 -39.17 -15.22 19.58
N ILE A 15 -39.79 -14.38 20.43
CA ILE A 15 -39.43 -12.92 20.47
C ILE A 15 -38.00 -12.75 20.92
N ILE A 16 -37.57 -13.42 21.97
CA ILE A 16 -36.18 -13.33 22.45
C ILE A 16 -35.21 -13.83 21.41
N LEU A 17 -35.51 -14.96 20.77
CA LEU A 17 -34.67 -15.52 19.72
C LEU A 17 -34.52 -14.55 18.53
N SER A 18 -35.63 -13.91 18.12
CA SER A 18 -35.59 -12.94 17.04
C SER A 18 -34.77 -11.70 17.37
N MET A 19 -34.86 -11.21 18.61
CA MET A 19 -34.03 -10.09 19.07
C MET A 19 -32.54 -10.43 19.04
N ILE A 20 -32.17 -11.61 19.53
CA ILE A 20 -30.78 -12.08 19.50
C ILE A 20 -30.27 -12.20 18.05
N ALA A 21 -31.09 -12.72 17.15
CA ALA A 21 -30.73 -12.86 15.75
C ALA A 21 -30.45 -11.49 15.08
N VAL A 22 -31.29 -10.49 15.33
CA VAL A 22 -31.10 -9.13 14.80
C VAL A 22 -29.84 -8.49 15.35
N ILE A 23 -29.62 -8.57 16.67
CA ILE A 23 -28.40 -7.99 17.28
C ILE A 23 -27.15 -8.68 16.75
N SER A 24 -27.14 -9.99 16.63
CA SER A 24 -26.02 -10.77 16.11
C SER A 24 -25.71 -10.39 14.66
N SER A 25 -26.73 -10.21 13.82
CA SER A 25 -26.59 -9.78 12.43
C SER A 25 -25.96 -8.38 12.34
N ASN A 26 -26.41 -7.45 13.16
CA ASN A 26 -25.86 -6.09 13.20
C ASN A 26 -24.39 -6.07 13.62
N ILE A 27 -24.03 -6.85 14.64
CA ILE A 27 -22.63 -6.97 15.08
C ILE A 27 -21.77 -7.55 13.97
N LEU A 28 -22.23 -8.57 13.28
CA LEU A 28 -21.51 -9.19 12.19
C LEU A 28 -21.27 -8.19 11.03
N GLN A 29 -22.30 -7.45 10.63
CA GLN A 29 -22.18 -6.43 9.58
C GLN A 29 -21.18 -5.33 9.95
N SER A 30 -21.27 -4.82 11.18
CA SER A 30 -20.34 -3.81 11.68
C SER A 30 -18.89 -4.32 11.74
N SER A 31 -18.69 -5.57 12.12
CA SER A 31 -17.37 -6.21 12.13
C SER A 31 -16.76 -6.32 10.74
N LEU A 32 -17.56 -6.74 9.75
CA LEU A 32 -17.12 -6.85 8.36
C LEU A 32 -16.79 -5.48 7.75
N GLU A 33 -17.56 -4.46 8.05
CA GLU A 33 -17.28 -3.09 7.59
C GLU A 33 -15.99 -2.55 8.22
N THR A 34 -15.79 -2.76 9.51
CA THR A 34 -14.56 -2.37 10.20
C THR A 34 -13.33 -3.09 9.63
N GLU A 35 -13.45 -4.38 9.32
CA GLU A 35 -12.37 -5.14 8.68
C GLU A 35 -12.00 -4.58 7.31
N ARG A 36 -12.98 -4.27 6.47
CA ARG A 36 -12.75 -3.66 5.15
C ARG A 36 -12.02 -2.33 5.25
N LEU A 37 -12.50 -1.43 6.10
CA LEU A 37 -11.88 -0.11 6.31
C LEU A 37 -10.46 -0.24 6.87
N SER A 38 -10.24 -1.18 7.78
CA SER A 38 -8.91 -1.45 8.34
C SER A 38 -7.96 -2.01 7.29
N SER A 39 -8.43 -2.95 6.47
CA SER A 39 -7.66 -3.53 5.36
C SER A 39 -7.23 -2.47 4.35
N ASP A 40 -8.14 -1.58 3.94
CA ASP A 40 -7.85 -0.50 2.99
C ASP A 40 -6.80 0.48 3.53
N ARG A 41 -6.91 0.85 4.80
CA ARG A 41 -5.94 1.71 5.48
C ARG A 41 -4.56 1.05 5.58
N LEU A 42 -4.52 -0.23 5.94
CA LEU A 42 -3.28 -1.00 6.00
C LEU A 42 -2.63 -1.12 4.62
N GLN A 43 -3.41 -1.34 3.57
CA GLN A 43 -2.89 -1.42 2.22
C GLN A 43 -2.30 -0.08 1.77
N SER A 44 -2.96 1.03 2.05
CA SER A 44 -2.44 2.36 1.75
C SER A 44 -1.16 2.66 2.53
N ALA A 45 -1.12 2.34 3.83
CA ALA A 45 0.07 2.50 4.65
C ALA A 45 1.24 1.63 4.16
N ARG A 46 0.97 0.39 3.73
CA ARG A 46 2.00 -0.49 3.15
C ARG A 46 2.56 0.07 1.84
N LYS A 47 1.72 0.61 0.97
CA LYS A 47 2.15 1.26 -0.28
C LYS A 47 3.07 2.44 -0.01
N LEU A 48 2.68 3.33 0.91
CA LEU A 48 3.50 4.49 1.31
C LEU A 48 4.83 4.06 1.94
N ASN A 49 4.80 3.07 2.82
CA ASN A 49 6.00 2.57 3.46
C ASN A 49 6.95 1.93 2.44
N PHE A 50 6.44 1.12 1.54
CA PHE A 50 7.22 0.49 0.47
C PHE A 50 7.86 1.56 -0.44
N SER A 51 7.10 2.55 -0.89
CA SER A 51 7.61 3.65 -1.71
C SER A 51 8.70 4.45 -0.97
N SER A 52 8.47 4.75 0.30
CA SER A 52 9.45 5.47 1.14
C SER A 52 10.76 4.67 1.33
N ILE A 53 10.66 3.37 1.60
CA ILE A 53 11.84 2.51 1.75
C ILE A 53 12.61 2.41 0.44
N THR A 54 11.92 2.22 -0.66
CA THR A 54 12.54 2.12 -2.00
C THR A 54 13.25 3.42 -2.35
N LEU A 55 12.59 4.56 -2.21
CA LEU A 55 13.16 5.86 -2.47
C LEU A 55 14.38 6.14 -1.58
N LYS A 56 14.28 5.88 -0.28
CA LYS A 56 15.41 6.05 0.65
C LYS A 56 16.58 5.15 0.29
N ARG A 57 16.33 3.92 -0.10
CA ARG A 57 17.36 2.98 -0.55
C ARG A 57 18.07 3.52 -1.78
N ASP A 58 17.32 3.95 -2.78
CA ASP A 58 17.86 4.41 -4.05
C ASP A 58 18.64 5.72 -3.86
N ILE A 59 18.16 6.65 -3.04
CA ILE A 59 18.88 7.88 -2.69
C ILE A 59 20.19 7.57 -1.96
N ARG A 60 20.21 6.60 -1.04
CA ARG A 60 21.43 6.21 -0.34
C ARG A 60 22.47 5.56 -1.24
N GLN A 61 22.06 5.03 -2.38
CA GLN A 61 22.91 4.38 -3.36
C GLN A 61 23.32 5.31 -4.51
N ILE A 62 23.00 6.60 -4.42
CA ILE A 62 23.44 7.59 -5.42
C ILE A 62 24.96 7.61 -5.48
N ILE A 63 25.47 7.56 -6.69
CA ILE A 63 26.89 7.65 -6.98
C ILE A 63 27.20 8.90 -7.79
N ASN A 64 28.41 9.43 -7.59
CA ASN A 64 28.86 10.61 -8.32
C ASN A 64 29.37 10.24 -9.72
N VAL A 65 28.45 9.78 -10.56
CA VAL A 65 28.71 9.49 -11.98
C VAL A 65 27.81 10.39 -12.82
N PRO A 66 28.35 11.10 -13.82
CA PRO A 66 27.55 11.98 -14.67
C PRO A 66 26.42 11.20 -15.35
N LEU A 67 25.25 11.81 -15.42
CA LEU A 67 24.13 11.30 -16.21
C LEU A 67 24.50 11.40 -17.70
N ARG A 68 24.05 10.42 -18.48
CA ARG A 68 24.20 10.41 -19.93
C ARG A 68 22.83 10.50 -20.60
N ASP A 69 22.79 11.25 -21.69
CA ASP A 69 21.64 11.33 -22.57
C ASP A 69 21.43 9.99 -23.31
N PHE A 70 20.28 9.84 -23.97
CA PHE A 70 19.96 8.68 -24.81
C PHE A 70 21.03 8.40 -25.88
N TYR A 71 21.68 9.46 -26.39
CA TYR A 71 22.77 9.38 -27.34
C TYR A 71 24.18 9.16 -26.73
N GLY A 72 24.24 8.94 -25.40
CA GLY A 72 25.50 8.72 -24.69
C GLY A 72 26.29 9.97 -24.33
N ASN A 73 25.78 11.16 -24.62
CA ASN A 73 26.41 12.43 -24.26
C ASN A 73 26.31 12.67 -22.74
N GLN A 74 27.36 13.20 -22.15
CA GLN A 74 27.37 13.57 -20.74
C GLN A 74 26.45 14.77 -20.49
N ILE A 75 25.51 14.61 -19.56
CA ILE A 75 24.71 15.73 -19.06
C ILE A 75 25.42 16.27 -17.82
N ASN A 76 25.53 17.59 -17.72
CA ASN A 76 26.12 18.23 -16.55
C ASN A 76 25.28 17.95 -15.31
N GLY A 77 25.80 17.09 -14.44
CA GLY A 77 25.19 16.77 -13.16
C GLY A 77 25.00 15.26 -12.92
N THR A 78 25.01 14.90 -11.66
CA THR A 78 24.77 13.52 -11.18
C THR A 78 23.35 13.32 -10.67
N PHE A 79 22.67 14.43 -10.41
CA PHE A 79 21.31 14.51 -9.94
C PHE A 79 20.60 15.66 -10.67
N ILE A 80 19.49 15.37 -11.29
CA ILE A 80 18.65 16.34 -12.01
C ILE A 80 17.25 16.28 -11.40
N GLY A 81 16.80 17.42 -10.86
CA GLY A 81 15.43 17.64 -10.45
C GLY A 81 14.77 18.67 -11.36
N ASN A 82 13.68 18.34 -12.01
CA ASN A 82 12.88 19.24 -12.81
C ASN A 82 11.53 19.50 -12.13
N ASN A 83 11.32 20.73 -11.72
CA ASN A 83 10.08 21.12 -11.05
C ASN A 83 8.91 21.31 -12.04
N THR A 84 9.21 21.49 -13.32
CA THR A 84 8.16 21.67 -14.34
C THR A 84 7.49 20.35 -14.69
N ASP A 85 8.28 19.29 -14.80
CA ASP A 85 7.80 17.96 -15.18
C ASP A 85 7.66 17.03 -13.97
N ASN A 86 7.95 17.52 -12.75
CA ASN A 86 7.96 16.73 -11.52
C ASN A 86 8.81 15.46 -11.62
N ILE A 87 9.96 15.56 -12.30
CA ILE A 87 10.87 14.44 -12.55
C ILE A 87 12.15 14.62 -11.73
N MET A 88 12.60 13.52 -11.15
CA MET A 88 13.87 13.41 -10.46
C MET A 88 14.66 12.23 -11.04
N THR A 89 15.88 12.52 -11.55
CA THR A 89 16.72 11.51 -12.20
C THR A 89 18.10 11.48 -11.57
N PHE A 90 18.61 10.28 -11.29
CA PHE A 90 19.97 10.07 -10.76
C PHE A 90 20.48 8.66 -11.08
N ASN A 91 21.78 8.45 -10.91
CA ASN A 91 22.41 7.15 -11.04
C ASN A 91 22.61 6.50 -9.68
N THR A 92 22.29 5.23 -9.58
CA THR A 92 22.48 4.41 -8.37
C THR A 92 23.40 3.23 -8.65
N LYS A 93 24.08 2.76 -7.61
CA LYS A 93 24.85 1.53 -7.65
C LYS A 93 23.98 0.39 -7.17
N ILE A 94 23.78 -0.62 -8.02
CA ILE A 94 23.07 -1.85 -7.67
C ILE A 94 24.09 -2.98 -7.45
N LYS A 95 23.76 -3.92 -6.58
CA LYS A 95 24.54 -5.15 -6.45
C LYS A 95 24.25 -5.99 -7.69
N SER A 96 25.24 -6.09 -8.58
CA SER A 96 25.13 -6.95 -9.76
C SER A 96 25.11 -8.42 -9.33
N ILE A 97 24.16 -9.17 -9.89
CA ILE A 97 24.03 -10.63 -9.67
C ILE A 97 24.82 -11.38 -10.75
N SER A 98 25.10 -10.71 -11.87
CA SER A 98 25.83 -11.25 -13.02
C SER A 98 26.92 -10.30 -13.46
N ASN A 99 28.06 -10.84 -13.94
CA ASN A 99 29.18 -10.06 -14.45
C ASN A 99 28.86 -9.29 -15.75
N ASP A 100 27.75 -9.62 -16.41
CA ASP A 100 27.36 -9.03 -17.69
C ASP A 100 26.47 -7.78 -17.53
N ILE A 101 26.05 -7.45 -16.32
CA ILE A 101 25.18 -6.32 -16.06
C ILE A 101 25.97 -5.21 -15.39
N SER A 102 25.90 -3.98 -15.96
CA SER A 102 26.49 -2.82 -15.32
C SER A 102 25.98 -2.63 -13.89
N PRO A 103 26.88 -2.42 -12.91
CA PRO A 103 26.48 -2.15 -11.53
C PRO A 103 25.83 -0.78 -11.35
N ILE A 104 25.78 0.05 -12.39
CA ILE A 104 25.24 1.40 -12.39
C ILE A 104 23.90 1.39 -13.10
N LYS A 105 22.87 1.88 -12.43
CA LYS A 105 21.51 2.01 -12.96
C LYS A 105 21.06 3.47 -12.86
N ARG A 106 20.48 3.98 -13.95
CA ARG A 106 19.74 5.25 -13.95
C ARG A 106 18.36 5.01 -13.36
N VAL A 107 17.98 5.84 -12.43
CA VAL A 107 16.65 5.82 -11.80
C VAL A 107 15.99 7.16 -12.07
N GLU A 108 14.74 7.09 -12.50
CA GLU A 108 13.89 8.25 -12.75
C GLU A 108 12.61 8.09 -11.94
N TYR A 109 12.30 9.09 -11.15
CA TYR A 109 11.04 9.20 -10.41
C TYR A 109 10.23 10.34 -11.02
N GLN A 110 9.01 10.03 -11.39
CA GLN A 110 8.06 11.00 -11.90
C GLN A 110 6.84 11.05 -10.98
N LEU A 111 6.44 12.24 -10.59
CA LEU A 111 5.22 12.46 -9.84
C LEU A 111 4.07 12.73 -10.83
N ASP A 112 3.16 11.78 -10.95
CA ASP A 112 1.95 11.91 -11.76
C ASP A 112 0.74 12.19 -10.85
N GLY A 113 0.41 13.48 -10.75
CA GLY A 113 -0.63 13.95 -9.83
C GLY A 113 -0.28 13.70 -8.37
N ASN A 114 -0.92 12.72 -7.75
CA ASN A 114 -0.70 12.33 -6.36
C ASN A 114 -0.05 10.93 -6.20
N LYS A 115 0.53 10.40 -7.28
CA LYS A 115 1.19 9.08 -7.32
C LYS A 115 2.66 9.23 -7.74
N LEU A 116 3.48 8.46 -7.07
CA LEU A 116 4.92 8.28 -7.37
C LEU A 116 5.10 7.02 -8.20
#